data_504d7b2b342e3f784ca6b384fa9b5927
#
_entry.id   504d7b2b342e3f784ca6b384fa9b5927
#
_cell.length_a   1.000
_cell.length_b   1.000
_cell.length_c   1.000
_cell.angle_alpha   90.00
_cell.angle_beta   90.00
_cell.angle_gamma   90.00
#
_symmetry.space_group_name_H-M   'P 1'
#
loop_
_entity.id
_entity.type
_entity.pdbx_description
1 polymer ?
#
loop_
_entity_poly.entity_id
_entity_poly.type
_entity_poly.pdbx_seq_one_letter_code
_entity_poly.pdbx_strand_id
1 'polypeptide(L)'
;MSVVEIVDHPLIQHKISLLRDRSTGTKEFRDLVSEIAMLLCYEAPRDLPTEEVEVETPVALARTKVLAGRKLALVPILRAGLGMVDGMLNLIPAAKVGHIGMYRNEETLVPVEYYCKLPSDINEREVFVLDPMLATGGSACDAIGQIKKRGAKHIKFIGLVAAPQGLKALHEAHPDVDIYVGALDEKLNDNGYIVPGLGDAGDRIFGTK
;
A
#
# COMPACT_ATOMS: atom_id res chain seq x y z
N MET A 1 4.14 -13.36 -14.22
CA MET A 1 5.09 -13.11 -13.10
C MET A 1 4.68 -11.82 -12.48
N SER A 2 4.57 -11.78 -11.16
CA SER A 2 4.30 -10.53 -10.43
C SER A 2 5.48 -9.56 -10.58
N VAL A 3 5.16 -8.28 -10.54
CA VAL A 3 6.13 -7.20 -10.61
C VAL A 3 6.58 -6.86 -9.18
N VAL A 4 7.88 -6.67 -9.00
CA VAL A 4 8.44 -6.02 -7.81
C VAL A 4 9.10 -4.73 -8.28
N GLU A 5 8.49 -3.61 -7.96
CA GLU A 5 8.93 -2.29 -8.40
C GLU A 5 9.32 -1.41 -7.21
N ILE A 6 10.57 -0.93 -7.26
CA ILE A 6 11.05 0.12 -6.37
C ILE A 6 10.94 1.42 -7.17
N VAL A 7 9.98 2.26 -6.78
CA VAL A 7 9.64 3.48 -7.52
C VAL A 7 10.71 4.56 -7.26
N ASP A 8 11.75 4.56 -8.08
CA ASP A 8 12.86 5.51 -7.99
C ASP A 8 12.49 6.84 -8.67
N HIS A 9 11.65 7.63 -7.98
CA HIS A 9 11.24 8.95 -8.43
C HIS A 9 11.82 10.03 -7.50
N PRO A 10 12.42 11.13 -8.03
CA PRO A 10 13.07 12.17 -7.21
C PRO A 10 12.18 12.76 -6.12
N LEU A 11 10.88 12.97 -6.37
CA LEU A 11 9.94 13.47 -5.36
C LEU A 11 9.69 12.44 -4.25
N ILE A 12 9.61 11.15 -4.58
CA ILE A 12 9.45 10.09 -3.59
C ILE A 12 10.70 10.02 -2.73
N GLN A 13 11.89 10.00 -3.33
CA GLN A 13 13.16 9.93 -2.60
C GLN A 13 13.36 11.13 -1.68
N HIS A 14 13.03 12.34 -2.15
CA HIS A 14 13.07 13.55 -1.34
C HIS A 14 12.14 13.45 -0.12
N LYS A 15 10.88 13.06 -0.34
CA LYS A 15 9.89 12.93 0.75
C LYS A 15 10.24 11.81 1.72
N ILE A 16 10.78 10.69 1.24
CA ILE A 16 11.29 9.62 2.11
C ILE A 16 12.46 10.12 2.97
N SER A 17 13.35 10.94 2.42
CA SER A 17 14.44 11.52 3.19
C SER A 17 13.95 12.37 4.36
N LEU A 18 12.92 13.21 4.13
CA LEU A 18 12.26 13.99 5.19
C LEU A 18 11.51 13.07 6.18
N LEU A 19 10.84 12.05 5.68
CA LEU A 19 10.11 11.08 6.50
C LEU A 19 11.02 10.33 7.48
N ARG A 20 12.26 10.02 7.06
CA ARG A 20 13.25 9.32 7.88
C ARG A 20 13.78 10.15 9.03
N ASP A 21 13.81 11.48 8.90
CA ASP A 21 14.37 12.35 9.92
C ASP A 21 13.61 12.16 11.25
N ARG A 22 14.37 11.89 12.30
CA ARG A 22 13.82 11.70 13.66
C ARG A 22 13.16 12.95 14.23
N SER A 23 13.51 14.12 13.71
CA SER A 23 12.95 15.41 14.13
C SER A 23 11.63 15.74 13.44
N THR A 24 11.25 15.00 12.39
CA THR A 24 9.97 15.18 11.69
C THR A 24 8.81 14.92 12.66
N GLY A 25 8.03 15.95 12.95
CA GLY A 25 6.91 15.88 13.89
C GLY A 25 5.73 15.06 13.34
N THR A 26 4.84 14.62 14.24
CA THR A 26 3.73 13.73 13.90
C THR A 26 2.83 14.26 12.77
N LYS A 27 2.55 15.57 12.74
CA LYS A 27 1.73 16.17 11.68
C LYS A 27 2.44 16.06 10.34
N GLU A 28 3.66 16.51 10.26
CA GLU A 28 4.47 16.49 9.04
C GLU A 28 4.71 15.05 8.55
N PHE A 29 4.94 14.12 9.48
CA PHE A 29 5.09 12.71 9.16
C PHE A 29 3.83 12.15 8.47
N ARG A 30 2.62 12.47 8.97
CA ARG A 30 1.35 12.07 8.32
C ARG A 30 1.21 12.69 6.93
N ASP A 31 1.52 13.98 6.80
CA ASP A 31 1.44 14.67 5.51
C ASP A 31 2.37 13.99 4.50
N LEU A 32 3.62 13.69 4.86
CA LEU A 32 4.58 12.99 4.02
C LEU A 32 4.15 11.56 3.65
N VAL A 33 3.61 10.80 4.61
CA VAL A 33 3.06 9.45 4.34
C VAL A 33 1.95 9.52 3.29
N SER A 34 1.02 10.45 3.44
CA SER A 34 -0.09 10.67 2.50
C SER A 34 0.40 11.07 1.10
N GLU A 35 1.38 11.97 1.03
CA GLU A 35 1.95 12.45 -0.23
C GLU A 35 2.74 11.36 -0.97
N ILE A 36 3.55 10.56 -0.26
CA ILE A 36 4.28 9.44 -0.86
C ILE A 36 3.27 8.37 -1.32
N ALA A 37 2.26 8.07 -0.51
CA ALA A 37 1.22 7.12 -0.87
C ALA A 37 0.47 7.54 -2.15
N MET A 38 0.17 8.83 -2.32
CA MET A 38 -0.43 9.36 -3.53
C MET A 38 0.48 9.17 -4.76
N LEU A 39 1.78 9.42 -4.64
CA LEU A 39 2.74 9.23 -5.73
C LEU A 39 2.88 7.74 -6.11
N LEU A 40 2.94 6.84 -5.12
CA LEU A 40 2.93 5.39 -5.38
C LEU A 40 1.60 4.94 -6.00
N CYS A 41 0.49 5.54 -5.58
CA CYS A 41 -0.84 5.30 -6.16
C CYS A 41 -0.95 5.78 -7.61
N TYR A 42 -0.13 6.71 -8.05
CA TYR A 42 -0.05 7.11 -9.47
C TYR A 42 0.68 6.05 -10.31
N GLU A 43 1.70 5.40 -9.76
CA GLU A 43 2.49 4.38 -10.47
C GLU A 43 1.80 3.00 -10.50
N ALA A 44 1.29 2.55 -9.37
CA ALA A 44 0.74 1.20 -9.24
C ALA A 44 -0.39 0.84 -10.21
N PRO A 45 -1.31 1.74 -10.60
CA PRO A 45 -2.39 1.45 -11.56
C PRO A 45 -2.01 1.67 -13.03
N ARG A 46 -0.74 1.79 -13.38
CA ARG A 46 -0.28 2.08 -14.76
C ARG A 46 -0.74 1.03 -15.79
N ASP A 47 -1.00 -0.19 -15.37
CA ASP A 47 -1.46 -1.32 -16.16
C ASP A 47 -2.99 -1.49 -16.21
N LEU A 48 -3.75 -0.58 -15.57
CA LEU A 48 -5.20 -0.65 -15.62
C LEU A 48 -5.71 -0.51 -17.06
N PRO A 49 -6.67 -1.36 -17.46
CA PRO A 49 -7.23 -1.30 -18.79
C PRO A 49 -8.05 -0.02 -18.99
N THR A 50 -8.03 0.48 -20.22
CA THR A 50 -8.86 1.61 -20.65
C THR A 50 -9.77 1.19 -21.79
N GLU A 51 -10.94 1.80 -21.92
CA GLU A 51 -11.86 1.64 -23.03
C GLU A 51 -12.12 2.97 -23.73
N GLU A 52 -12.42 2.92 -25.03
CA GLU A 52 -12.78 4.10 -25.78
C GLU A 52 -14.26 4.42 -25.62
N VAL A 53 -14.57 5.67 -25.35
CA VAL A 53 -15.92 6.19 -25.25
C VAL A 53 -16.06 7.47 -26.08
N GLU A 54 -17.28 7.75 -26.53
CA GLU A 54 -17.60 9.04 -27.15
C GLU A 54 -18.10 10.00 -26.08
N VAL A 55 -17.47 11.18 -26.01
CA VAL A 55 -17.81 12.25 -25.07
C VAL A 55 -18.17 13.50 -25.86
N GLU A 56 -19.35 14.05 -25.60
CA GLU A 56 -19.75 15.35 -26.15
C GLU A 56 -19.00 16.47 -25.39
N THR A 57 -18.14 17.19 -26.09
CA THR A 57 -17.44 18.36 -25.55
C THR A 57 -18.19 19.64 -25.93
N PRO A 58 -17.89 20.80 -25.33
CA PRO A 58 -18.50 22.05 -25.73
C PRO A 58 -18.30 22.44 -27.19
N VAL A 59 -17.38 21.77 -27.90
CA VAL A 59 -17.01 22.11 -29.28
C VAL A 59 -17.41 21.04 -30.30
N ALA A 60 -17.20 19.74 -29.95
CA ALA A 60 -17.41 18.63 -30.88
C ALA A 60 -17.50 17.28 -30.12
N LEU A 61 -17.94 16.22 -30.81
CA LEU A 61 -17.85 14.86 -30.34
C LEU A 61 -16.38 14.41 -30.36
N ALA A 62 -15.88 13.94 -29.23
CA ALA A 62 -14.52 13.44 -29.06
C ALA A 62 -14.51 11.94 -28.72
N ARG A 63 -13.61 11.18 -29.36
CA ARG A 63 -13.26 9.84 -28.92
C ARG A 63 -12.17 9.93 -27.88
N THR A 64 -12.41 9.40 -26.68
CA THR A 64 -11.51 9.53 -25.52
C THR A 64 -11.45 8.20 -24.77
N LYS A 65 -10.51 8.11 -23.80
CA LYS A 65 -10.32 6.88 -23.00
C LYS A 65 -10.74 7.11 -21.57
N VAL A 66 -11.45 6.13 -21.02
CA VAL A 66 -11.78 6.03 -19.60
C VAL A 66 -11.23 4.72 -19.03
N LEU A 67 -11.11 4.64 -17.71
CA LEU A 67 -10.75 3.38 -17.07
C LEU A 67 -11.84 2.33 -17.31
N ALA A 68 -11.45 1.18 -17.83
CA ALA A 68 -12.33 0.03 -18.09
C ALA A 68 -12.25 -0.99 -16.96
N GLY A 69 -13.33 -1.75 -16.80
CA GLY A 69 -13.33 -2.97 -15.98
C GLY A 69 -13.31 -2.71 -14.49
N ARG A 70 -12.29 -3.24 -13.79
CA ARG A 70 -12.28 -3.32 -12.34
C ARG A 70 -12.14 -1.96 -11.67
N LYS A 71 -13.02 -1.72 -10.69
CA LYS A 71 -12.92 -0.56 -9.80
C LYS A 71 -11.92 -0.87 -8.69
N LEU A 72 -11.27 0.16 -8.15
CA LEU A 72 -10.27 -0.02 -7.09
C LEU A 72 -10.90 -0.19 -5.71
N ALA A 73 -10.16 -0.92 -4.85
CA ALA A 73 -10.39 -0.97 -3.41
C ALA A 73 -9.05 -0.80 -2.68
N LEU A 74 -9.04 0.05 -1.67
CA LEU A 74 -7.90 0.27 -0.78
C LEU A 74 -8.13 -0.55 0.49
N VAL A 75 -7.14 -1.33 0.91
CA VAL A 75 -7.23 -2.15 2.12
C VAL A 75 -6.00 -1.92 2.98
N PRO A 76 -6.02 -0.88 3.85
CA PRO A 76 -4.95 -0.65 4.80
C PRO A 76 -4.87 -1.77 5.84
N ILE A 77 -3.64 -2.22 6.14
CA ILE A 77 -3.36 -3.04 7.30
C ILE A 77 -3.33 -2.12 8.51
N LEU A 78 -4.27 -2.33 9.44
CA LEU A 78 -4.38 -1.50 10.62
C LEU A 78 -3.20 -1.75 11.59
N ARG A 79 -2.67 -0.72 12.24
CA ARG A 79 -3.10 0.69 12.22
C ARG A 79 -2.37 1.54 11.17
N ALA A 80 -1.09 1.27 10.92
CA ALA A 80 -0.18 2.16 10.18
C ALA A 80 -0.64 2.43 8.73
N GLY A 81 -1.22 1.44 8.04
CA GLY A 81 -1.72 1.59 6.68
C GLY A 81 -2.80 2.67 6.51
N LEU A 82 -3.51 3.04 7.59
CA LEU A 82 -4.50 4.13 7.55
C LEU A 82 -3.92 5.46 7.09
N GLY A 83 -2.66 5.75 7.45
CA GLY A 83 -2.00 6.99 7.04
C GLY A 83 -1.83 7.15 5.53
N MET A 84 -1.93 6.07 4.77
CA MET A 84 -1.78 6.08 3.32
C MET A 84 -3.11 6.33 2.57
N VAL A 85 -4.25 6.12 3.22
CA VAL A 85 -5.57 6.07 2.57
C VAL A 85 -5.98 7.42 1.97
N ASP A 86 -5.86 8.49 2.74
CA ASP A 86 -6.34 9.82 2.32
C ASP A 86 -5.59 10.32 1.08
N GLY A 87 -4.27 10.11 1.01
CA GLY A 87 -3.46 10.45 -0.15
C GLY A 87 -3.93 9.73 -1.43
N MET A 88 -4.26 8.46 -1.30
CA MET A 88 -4.75 7.67 -2.42
C MET A 88 -6.18 8.03 -2.83
N LEU A 89 -7.06 8.33 -1.87
CA LEU A 89 -8.43 8.79 -2.14
C LEU A 89 -8.46 10.17 -2.82
N ASN A 90 -7.49 11.04 -2.54
CA ASN A 90 -7.36 12.30 -3.26
C ASN A 90 -7.09 12.10 -4.76
N LEU A 91 -6.39 11.02 -5.13
CA LEU A 91 -6.12 10.67 -6.53
C LEU A 91 -7.25 9.83 -7.15
N ILE A 92 -7.82 8.91 -6.38
CA ILE A 92 -8.87 7.98 -6.85
C ILE A 92 -10.07 8.03 -5.90
N PRO A 93 -10.87 9.11 -5.93
CA PRO A 93 -11.94 9.35 -4.95
C PRO A 93 -13.09 8.32 -5.01
N ALA A 94 -13.22 7.58 -6.13
CA ALA A 94 -14.21 6.53 -6.30
C ALA A 94 -13.78 5.16 -5.73
N ALA A 95 -12.55 5.02 -5.21
CA ALA A 95 -12.09 3.78 -4.60
C ALA A 95 -12.90 3.46 -3.35
N LYS A 96 -13.26 2.19 -3.17
CA LYS A 96 -13.82 1.73 -1.89
C LYS A 96 -12.71 1.43 -0.90
N VAL A 97 -13.01 1.58 0.38
CA VAL A 97 -12.05 1.27 1.45
C VAL A 97 -12.54 0.11 2.27
N GLY A 98 -11.74 -0.95 2.34
CA GLY A 98 -11.87 -2.02 3.32
C GLY A 98 -10.82 -1.86 4.41
N HIS A 99 -10.89 -2.62 5.48
CA HIS A 99 -9.90 -2.59 6.55
C HIS A 99 -9.58 -4.01 7.00
N ILE A 100 -8.31 -4.27 7.27
CA ILE A 100 -7.87 -5.50 7.91
C ILE A 100 -6.97 -5.17 9.09
N GLY A 101 -7.30 -5.73 10.25
CA GLY A 101 -6.52 -5.58 11.48
C GLY A 101 -5.82 -6.88 11.83
N MET A 102 -4.50 -6.80 11.97
CA MET A 102 -3.64 -7.91 12.34
C MET A 102 -2.85 -7.54 13.59
N TYR A 103 -2.68 -8.48 14.51
CA TYR A 103 -1.69 -8.36 15.58
C TYR A 103 -0.88 -9.64 15.68
N ARG A 104 0.31 -9.54 16.21
CA ARG A 104 1.13 -10.72 16.50
C ARG A 104 0.81 -11.21 17.89
N ASN A 105 0.39 -12.48 18.02
CA ASN A 105 0.22 -13.10 19.32
C ASN A 105 1.59 -13.16 20.03
N GLU A 106 1.66 -12.65 21.25
CA GLU A 106 2.92 -12.53 22.00
C GLU A 106 3.51 -13.87 22.41
N GLU A 107 2.66 -14.90 22.63
CA GLU A 107 3.09 -16.23 23.04
C GLU A 107 3.50 -17.10 21.85
N THR A 108 2.69 -17.11 20.78
CA THR A 108 2.88 -18.00 19.63
C THR A 108 3.65 -17.34 18.49
N LEU A 109 3.80 -16.02 18.52
CA LEU A 109 4.35 -15.17 17.46
C LEU A 109 3.62 -15.30 16.11
N VAL A 110 2.45 -15.95 16.11
CA VAL A 110 1.61 -16.11 14.92
C VAL A 110 0.76 -14.87 14.74
N PRO A 111 0.67 -14.32 13.51
CA PRO A 111 -0.26 -13.25 13.21
C PRO A 111 -1.72 -13.70 13.39
N VAL A 112 -2.51 -12.84 14.03
CA VAL A 112 -3.93 -13.08 14.29
C VAL A 112 -4.74 -11.91 13.72
N GLU A 113 -5.76 -12.25 12.92
CA GLU A 113 -6.75 -11.28 12.47
C GLU A 113 -7.72 -10.96 13.62
N TYR A 114 -7.86 -9.69 13.96
CA TYR A 114 -8.86 -9.23 14.93
C TYR A 114 -10.00 -8.43 14.29
N TYR A 115 -9.81 -7.96 13.06
CA TYR A 115 -10.82 -7.22 12.32
C TYR A 115 -10.63 -7.37 10.82
N CYS A 116 -11.72 -7.63 10.09
CA CYS A 116 -11.71 -7.57 8.64
C CYS A 116 -13.08 -7.17 8.12
N LYS A 117 -13.13 -6.03 7.41
CA LYS A 117 -14.31 -5.55 6.73
C LYS A 117 -13.92 -5.11 5.33
N LEU A 118 -14.38 -5.86 4.32
CA LEU A 118 -14.08 -5.61 2.92
C LEU A 118 -15.35 -5.20 2.16
N PRO A 119 -15.23 -4.51 1.02
CA PRO A 119 -16.35 -4.32 0.09
C PRO A 119 -16.95 -5.66 -0.34
N SER A 120 -18.28 -5.72 -0.45
CA SER A 120 -18.98 -6.96 -0.81
C SER A 120 -18.65 -7.49 -2.21
N ASP A 121 -18.17 -6.60 -3.09
CA ASP A 121 -17.75 -6.87 -4.46
C ASP A 121 -16.21 -6.92 -4.62
N ILE A 122 -15.49 -7.31 -3.55
CA ILE A 122 -14.01 -7.35 -3.53
C ILE A 122 -13.44 -8.27 -4.61
N ASN A 123 -14.17 -9.32 -5.00
CA ASN A 123 -13.78 -10.26 -6.04
C ASN A 123 -13.78 -9.66 -7.47
N GLU A 124 -14.39 -8.49 -7.65
CA GLU A 124 -14.48 -7.76 -8.91
C GLU A 124 -13.53 -6.54 -8.94
N ARG A 125 -12.77 -6.32 -7.87
CA ARG A 125 -11.93 -5.12 -7.72
C ARG A 125 -10.46 -5.41 -7.91
N GLU A 126 -9.74 -4.39 -8.34
CA GLU A 126 -8.30 -4.28 -8.14
C GLU A 126 -8.06 -3.83 -6.70
N VAL A 127 -7.33 -4.60 -5.92
CA VAL A 127 -7.17 -4.39 -4.47
C VAL A 127 -5.76 -3.91 -4.17
N PHE A 128 -5.64 -2.72 -3.60
CA PHE A 128 -4.37 -2.20 -3.09
C PHE A 128 -4.29 -2.44 -1.59
N VAL A 129 -3.41 -3.33 -1.17
CA VAL A 129 -3.10 -3.58 0.24
C VAL A 129 -2.01 -2.62 0.67
N LEU A 130 -2.28 -1.86 1.74
CA LEU A 130 -1.46 -0.72 2.16
C LEU A 130 -0.81 -0.98 3.50
N ASP A 131 0.51 -0.94 3.54
CA ASP A 131 1.30 -0.94 4.78
C ASP A 131 2.57 -0.10 4.57
N PRO A 132 2.84 0.94 5.37
CA PRO A 132 4.02 1.78 5.17
C PRO A 132 5.34 1.02 5.26
N MET A 133 5.39 -0.12 5.95
CA MET A 133 6.65 -0.82 6.22
C MET A 133 6.56 -2.31 5.92
N LEU A 134 7.26 -2.77 4.88
CA LEU A 134 7.42 -4.19 4.57
C LEU A 134 8.73 -4.70 5.19
N ALA A 135 8.71 -4.97 6.51
CA ALA A 135 9.88 -5.41 7.27
C ALA A 135 10.15 -6.91 7.12
N THR A 136 9.53 -7.75 7.96
CA THR A 136 9.63 -9.22 7.86
C THR A 136 8.69 -9.84 6.84
N GLY A 137 7.66 -9.10 6.42
CA GLY A 137 6.61 -9.56 5.50
C GLY A 137 5.46 -10.31 6.16
N GLY A 138 5.57 -10.74 7.43
CA GLY A 138 4.57 -11.58 8.08
C GLY A 138 3.16 -11.00 8.04
N SER A 139 2.98 -9.76 8.53
CA SER A 139 1.66 -9.10 8.53
C SER A 139 1.07 -8.94 7.13
N ALA A 140 1.89 -8.58 6.14
CA ALA A 140 1.45 -8.43 4.76
C ALA A 140 1.04 -9.79 4.15
N CYS A 141 1.84 -10.83 4.35
CA CYS A 141 1.53 -12.19 3.87
C CYS A 141 0.20 -12.69 4.43
N ASP A 142 0.01 -12.57 5.75
CA ASP A 142 -1.21 -13.05 6.38
C ASP A 142 -2.43 -12.22 5.99
N ALA A 143 -2.32 -10.89 5.97
CA ALA A 143 -3.39 -10.01 5.53
C ALA A 143 -3.83 -10.34 4.10
N ILE A 144 -2.89 -10.47 3.17
CA ILE A 144 -3.17 -10.83 1.77
C ILE A 144 -3.81 -12.21 1.69
N GLY A 145 -3.32 -13.20 2.46
CA GLY A 145 -3.92 -14.52 2.56
C GLY A 145 -5.39 -14.46 3.00
N GLN A 146 -5.72 -13.63 3.98
CA GLN A 146 -7.09 -13.44 4.46
C GLN A 146 -7.98 -12.70 3.44
N ILE A 147 -7.42 -11.72 2.74
CA ILE A 147 -8.13 -10.97 1.68
C ILE A 147 -8.45 -11.90 0.50
N LYS A 148 -7.51 -12.78 0.10
CA LYS A 148 -7.72 -13.81 -0.93
C LYS A 148 -8.80 -14.82 -0.54
N LYS A 149 -8.82 -15.28 0.72
CA LYS A 149 -9.88 -16.18 1.23
C LYS A 149 -11.28 -15.56 1.13
N ARG A 150 -11.38 -14.23 1.09
CA ARG A 150 -12.63 -13.47 0.92
C ARG A 150 -12.95 -13.13 -0.53
N GLY A 151 -12.18 -13.69 -1.46
CA GLY A 151 -12.48 -13.67 -2.88
C GLY A 151 -11.72 -12.64 -3.72
N ALA A 152 -10.83 -11.83 -3.14
CA ALA A 152 -9.99 -10.93 -3.93
C ALA A 152 -9.05 -11.74 -4.85
N LYS A 153 -8.95 -11.32 -6.11
CA LYS A 153 -8.20 -12.03 -7.16
C LYS A 153 -7.01 -11.22 -7.69
N HIS A 154 -7.17 -9.92 -7.72
CA HIS A 154 -6.18 -9.00 -8.25
C HIS A 154 -5.71 -8.09 -7.13
N ILE A 155 -4.48 -8.31 -6.68
CA ILE A 155 -3.93 -7.66 -5.49
C ILE A 155 -2.58 -7.07 -5.82
N LYS A 156 -2.39 -5.81 -5.42
CA LYS A 156 -1.10 -5.15 -5.38
C LYS A 156 -0.80 -4.73 -3.94
N PHE A 157 0.44 -4.92 -3.51
CA PHE A 157 0.91 -4.40 -2.24
C PHE A 157 1.61 -3.06 -2.47
N ILE A 158 1.31 -2.06 -1.65
CA ILE A 158 1.93 -0.74 -1.72
C ILE A 158 2.52 -0.39 -0.36
N GLY A 159 3.83 -0.15 -0.34
CA GLY A 159 4.58 0.23 0.87
C GLY A 159 5.47 1.43 0.65
N LEU A 160 5.81 2.16 1.73
CA LEU A 160 6.73 3.29 1.63
C LEU A 160 8.18 2.82 1.65
N VAL A 161 8.51 1.91 2.57
CA VAL A 161 9.86 1.36 2.75
C VAL A 161 9.78 -0.16 2.92
N ALA A 162 10.70 -0.87 2.31
CA ALA A 162 10.82 -2.32 2.43
C ALA A 162 12.23 -2.75 2.83
N ALA A 163 12.34 -3.94 3.44
CA ALA A 163 13.58 -4.68 3.58
C ALA A 163 13.61 -5.87 2.60
N PRO A 164 14.80 -6.33 2.18
CA PRO A 164 14.93 -7.48 1.28
C PRO A 164 14.21 -8.73 1.79
N GLN A 165 14.23 -8.96 3.11
CA GLN A 165 13.57 -10.08 3.77
C GLN A 165 12.04 -10.04 3.58
N GLY A 166 11.45 -8.84 3.73
CA GLY A 166 10.01 -8.64 3.55
C GLY A 166 9.56 -8.83 2.12
N LEU A 167 10.32 -8.27 1.16
CA LEU A 167 10.06 -8.47 -0.27
C LEU A 167 10.11 -9.95 -0.63
N LYS A 168 11.15 -10.64 -0.19
CA LYS A 168 11.31 -12.09 -0.45
C LYS A 168 10.16 -12.88 0.14
N ALA A 169 9.84 -12.66 1.41
CA ALA A 169 8.76 -13.38 2.10
C ALA A 169 7.41 -13.18 1.41
N LEU A 170 7.08 -11.95 1.04
CA LEU A 170 5.82 -11.63 0.38
C LEU A 170 5.75 -12.23 -1.04
N HIS A 171 6.83 -12.14 -1.82
CA HIS A 171 6.89 -12.72 -3.15
C HIS A 171 6.81 -14.26 -3.14
N GLU A 172 7.47 -14.92 -2.17
CA GLU A 172 7.41 -16.39 -2.02
C GLU A 172 6.01 -16.86 -1.58
N ALA A 173 5.37 -16.14 -0.64
CA ALA A 173 4.02 -16.48 -0.16
C ALA A 173 2.92 -16.19 -1.18
N HIS A 174 3.09 -15.13 -1.97
CA HIS A 174 2.09 -14.64 -2.91
C HIS A 174 2.73 -14.23 -4.25
N PRO A 175 3.18 -15.20 -5.07
CA PRO A 175 3.88 -14.93 -6.32
C PRO A 175 3.01 -14.30 -7.42
N ASP A 176 1.74 -14.12 -7.15
CA ASP A 176 0.73 -13.48 -8.01
C ASP A 176 0.40 -12.04 -7.59
N VAL A 177 1.06 -11.52 -6.55
CA VAL A 177 0.84 -10.16 -6.04
C VAL A 177 1.96 -9.24 -6.50
N ASP A 178 1.61 -8.16 -7.17
CA ASP A 178 2.57 -7.11 -7.51
C ASP A 178 2.92 -6.28 -6.27
N ILE A 179 4.18 -5.86 -6.18
CA ILE A 179 4.71 -5.14 -5.03
C ILE A 179 5.30 -3.81 -5.50
N TYR A 180 4.79 -2.72 -4.96
CA TYR A 180 5.28 -1.36 -5.22
C TYR A 180 5.78 -0.74 -3.91
N VAL A 181 7.04 -0.31 -3.88
CA VAL A 181 7.63 0.34 -2.71
C VAL A 181 8.42 1.59 -3.10
N GLY A 182 8.39 2.60 -2.22
CA GLY A 182 9.11 3.85 -2.44
C GLY A 182 10.62 3.74 -2.23
N ALA A 183 11.06 2.84 -1.34
CA ALA A 183 12.48 2.56 -1.12
C ALA A 183 12.70 1.13 -0.64
N LEU A 184 13.85 0.56 -1.02
CA LEU A 184 14.36 -0.69 -0.49
C LEU A 184 15.58 -0.37 0.38
N ASP A 185 15.48 -0.70 1.66
CA ASP A 185 16.55 -0.51 2.63
C ASP A 185 17.47 -1.74 2.75
N GLU A 186 18.57 -1.61 3.48
CA GLU A 186 19.66 -2.58 3.45
C GLU A 186 19.29 -3.91 4.11
N LYS A 187 18.65 -3.85 5.30
CA LYS A 187 18.42 -5.04 6.15
C LYS A 187 17.42 -4.79 7.26
N LEU A 188 17.13 -5.84 8.02
CA LEU A 188 16.52 -5.76 9.35
C LEU A 188 17.59 -5.84 10.44
N ASN A 189 17.35 -5.13 11.57
CA ASN A 189 18.12 -5.35 12.79
C ASN A 189 17.57 -6.55 13.59
N ASP A 190 18.22 -6.87 14.72
CA ASP A 190 17.86 -8.01 15.58
C ASP A 190 16.44 -7.91 16.17
N ASN A 191 15.87 -6.70 16.23
CA ASN A 191 14.51 -6.45 16.69
C ASN A 191 13.48 -6.42 15.55
N GLY A 192 13.88 -6.71 14.31
CA GLY A 192 13.01 -6.74 13.13
C GLY A 192 12.67 -5.37 12.56
N TYR A 193 13.37 -4.30 12.95
CA TYR A 193 13.22 -2.98 12.34
C TYR A 193 14.05 -2.86 11.06
N ILE A 194 13.50 -2.16 10.08
CA ILE A 194 14.19 -1.81 8.84
C ILE A 194 15.36 -0.84 9.14
N VAL A 195 16.49 -1.05 8.53
CA VAL A 195 17.71 -0.23 8.69
C VAL A 195 18.18 0.25 7.31
N PRO A 196 18.36 1.58 7.12
CA PRO A 196 18.23 2.67 8.07
C PRO A 196 16.77 2.95 8.52
N GLY A 197 15.75 2.58 7.74
CA GLY A 197 14.36 2.65 8.11
C GLY A 197 13.83 4.06 8.38
N LEU A 198 12.76 4.11 9.15
CA LEU A 198 12.09 5.35 9.59
C LEU A 198 11.52 5.23 11.03
N GLY A 199 11.91 4.19 11.76
CA GLY A 199 11.36 3.86 13.08
C GLY A 199 10.03 3.09 12.98
N ASP A 200 9.17 3.23 14.00
CA ASP A 200 7.81 2.67 13.96
C ASP A 200 6.86 3.65 13.27
N ALA A 201 6.35 3.26 12.09
CA ALA A 201 5.47 4.12 11.30
C ALA A 201 4.14 4.38 12.03
N GLY A 202 3.58 3.38 12.70
CA GLY A 202 2.32 3.52 13.43
C GLY A 202 2.44 4.54 14.56
N ASP A 203 3.47 4.42 15.38
CA ASP A 203 3.71 5.36 16.47
C ASP A 203 3.98 6.78 15.96
N ARG A 204 4.74 6.92 14.89
CA ARG A 204 5.03 8.24 14.29
C ARG A 204 3.79 8.87 13.64
N ILE A 205 2.94 8.07 12.96
CA ILE A 205 1.68 8.54 12.37
C ILE A 205 0.69 9.00 13.45
N PHE A 206 0.58 8.25 14.55
CA PHE A 206 -0.47 8.47 15.56
C PHE A 206 0.03 9.21 16.81
N GLY A 207 1.34 9.40 16.95
CA GLY A 207 1.92 10.09 18.11
C GLY A 207 1.74 9.28 19.40
N THR A 208 1.91 7.96 19.33
CA THR A 208 1.67 7.04 20.46
C THR A 208 2.92 6.72 21.28
N LYS A 209 4.06 7.31 20.93
CA LYS A 209 5.31 7.31 21.71
C LYS A 209 5.94 8.69 21.72
#